data_1cc3d106f8134ddf6dad53cb060b347d
#
_entry.id   1cc3d106f8134ddf6dad53cb060b347d
#
_cell.length_a   1.000
_cell.length_b   1.000
_cell.length_c   1.000
_cell.angle_alpha   90.00
_cell.angle_beta   90.00
_cell.angle_gamma   90.00
#
_symmetry.space_group_name_H-M   'P 1'
#
loop_
_entity.id
_entity.type
_entity.pdbx_description
1 polymer ?
#
loop_
_entity_poly.entity_id
_entity_poly.type
_entity_poly.pdbx_seq_one_letter_code
_entity_poly.pdbx_strand_id
1 'polypeptide(L)'
;MSGGDNRAAYRITRVIGNNFVCSNDAKGEEIILRGLGIGFHKQPGDLIPPQKIEKIYALPDEEGGGKLQQLLRDIPEQHVAVSAEIIEASEAALGRSLSKNIFITLTDHISFAIERFHKNIRYPNSLLWEIRNFYAEEFALGKRALDIIDARLGVRLPDDEAGFIALHIVNAELESGMSDMVHITEFIRETLLVVEQYYGVHPDEGSVNYGRFITHLKFLGQRIFRKKTLASDKDGFWGEMIQSRYRQDYLCAQQIGTRVREQFGLTLSTEELVFLTIHLHRLSNDQTDD
;
A
#
# COMPACT_ATOMS: atom_id res chain seq x y z
N MET A 1 -5.73 -12.49 -40.68
CA MET A 1 -6.95 -11.67 -40.65
C MET A 1 -6.96 -10.99 -39.29
N SER A 2 -6.58 -9.72 -39.29
CA SER A 2 -6.42 -8.89 -38.10
C SER A 2 -7.79 -8.50 -37.56
N GLY A 3 -8.14 -9.00 -36.37
CA GLY A 3 -9.25 -8.48 -35.59
C GLY A 3 -8.92 -7.06 -35.15
N GLY A 4 -9.43 -6.06 -35.86
CA GLY A 4 -9.33 -4.67 -35.46
C GLY A 4 -10.07 -4.46 -34.15
N ASP A 5 -9.34 -4.04 -33.14
CA ASP A 5 -9.88 -3.62 -31.85
C ASP A 5 -10.73 -2.36 -32.08
N ASN A 6 -12.03 -2.53 -32.21
CA ASN A 6 -13.01 -1.49 -32.51
C ASN A 6 -13.42 -0.76 -31.21
N ARG A 7 -12.42 -0.34 -30.43
CA ARG A 7 -12.69 0.55 -29.29
C ARG A 7 -13.02 1.95 -29.84
N ALA A 8 -14.13 2.50 -29.38
CA ALA A 8 -14.53 3.86 -29.72
C ALA A 8 -13.44 4.87 -29.26
N ALA A 9 -13.26 5.95 -30.03
CA ALA A 9 -12.37 7.03 -29.62
C ALA A 9 -12.83 7.67 -28.30
N TYR A 10 -11.88 8.00 -27.44
CA TYR A 10 -12.17 8.64 -26.15
C TYR A 10 -12.35 10.16 -26.34
N ARG A 11 -13.36 10.73 -25.74
CA ARG A 11 -13.60 12.18 -25.78
C ARG A 11 -12.93 12.84 -24.59
N ILE A 12 -12.08 13.82 -24.85
CA ILE A 12 -11.39 14.61 -23.82
C ILE A 12 -12.45 15.38 -23.01
N THR A 13 -12.47 15.19 -21.71
CA THR A 13 -13.23 16.03 -20.77
C THR A 13 -12.35 17.19 -20.28
N ARG A 14 -11.02 16.94 -20.15
CA ARG A 14 -10.04 17.92 -19.70
C ARG A 14 -8.63 17.54 -20.17
N VAL A 15 -7.81 18.55 -20.43
CA VAL A 15 -6.36 18.39 -20.67
C VAL A 15 -5.63 18.68 -19.37
N ILE A 16 -4.81 17.73 -18.90
CA ILE A 16 -3.93 17.90 -17.73
C ILE A 16 -2.62 18.51 -18.21
N GLY A 17 -2.11 18.04 -19.36
CA GLY A 17 -0.88 18.51 -19.96
C GLY A 17 -0.63 17.82 -21.31
N ASN A 18 0.62 17.83 -21.78
CA ASN A 18 0.95 17.31 -23.09
C ASN A 18 0.72 15.81 -23.27
N ASN A 19 0.90 15.03 -22.19
CA ASN A 19 0.88 13.56 -22.23
C ASN A 19 -0.25 12.94 -21.42
N PHE A 20 -1.09 13.76 -20.76
CA PHE A 20 -2.18 13.30 -19.93
C PHE A 20 -3.47 14.07 -20.22
N VAL A 21 -4.56 13.35 -20.37
CA VAL A 21 -5.90 13.93 -20.51
C VAL A 21 -6.93 13.14 -19.68
N CYS A 22 -7.98 13.82 -19.24
CA CYS A 22 -9.15 13.16 -18.65
C CYS A 22 -10.14 12.81 -19.75
N SER A 23 -10.84 11.69 -19.57
CA SER A 23 -11.93 11.21 -20.41
C SER A 23 -12.92 10.44 -19.55
N ASN A 24 -14.01 9.97 -20.14
CA ASN A 24 -14.91 9.03 -19.51
C ASN A 24 -14.81 7.66 -20.20
N ASP A 25 -14.96 6.60 -19.44
CA ASP A 25 -15.06 5.25 -19.98
C ASP A 25 -16.47 4.95 -20.54
N ALA A 26 -16.69 3.70 -20.97
CA ALA A 26 -17.97 3.27 -21.53
C ALA A 26 -19.13 3.30 -20.53
N LYS A 27 -18.86 3.33 -19.21
CA LYS A 27 -19.84 3.43 -18.15
C LYS A 27 -20.11 4.90 -17.73
N GLY A 28 -19.33 5.86 -18.26
CA GLY A 28 -19.40 7.25 -17.89
C GLY A 28 -18.46 7.60 -16.72
N GLU A 29 -17.63 6.66 -16.27
CA GLU A 29 -16.68 6.87 -15.19
C GLU A 29 -15.47 7.65 -15.67
N GLU A 30 -14.98 8.57 -14.85
CA GLU A 30 -13.82 9.38 -15.21
C GLU A 30 -12.54 8.54 -15.20
N ILE A 31 -11.75 8.70 -16.25
CA ILE A 31 -10.46 8.02 -16.42
C ILE A 31 -9.41 9.02 -16.84
N ILE A 32 -8.13 8.70 -16.53
CA ILE A 32 -6.98 9.43 -17.06
C ILE A 32 -6.34 8.58 -18.15
N LEU A 33 -6.15 9.20 -19.30
CA LEU A 33 -5.46 8.61 -20.42
C LEU A 33 -4.04 9.17 -20.48
N ARG A 34 -3.06 8.29 -20.61
CA ARG A 34 -1.67 8.64 -20.86
C ARG A 34 -1.28 8.20 -22.26
N GLY A 35 -0.51 9.02 -22.96
CA GLY A 35 0.13 8.71 -24.24
C GLY A 35 0.96 9.89 -24.72
N LEU A 36 1.98 9.62 -25.52
CA LEU A 36 2.88 10.63 -26.00
C LEU A 36 2.13 11.70 -26.84
N GLY A 37 2.13 12.94 -26.37
CA GLY A 37 1.52 14.07 -27.04
C GLY A 37 0.00 14.03 -27.18
N ILE A 38 -0.73 13.19 -26.43
CA ILE A 38 -2.18 13.05 -26.56
C ILE A 38 -2.95 14.32 -26.18
N GLY A 39 -2.36 15.17 -25.31
CA GLY A 39 -2.93 16.45 -24.92
C GLY A 39 -2.36 17.65 -25.68
N PHE A 40 -1.33 17.46 -26.49
CA PHE A 40 -0.66 18.54 -27.21
C PHE A 40 -1.59 19.18 -28.25
N HIS A 41 -1.80 20.50 -28.13
CA HIS A 41 -2.77 21.28 -28.94
C HIS A 41 -4.21 20.72 -28.90
N LYS A 42 -4.60 20.05 -27.84
CA LYS A 42 -5.93 19.49 -27.63
C LYS A 42 -6.76 20.33 -26.65
N GLN A 43 -8.08 20.24 -26.78
CA GLN A 43 -9.05 20.93 -25.93
C GLN A 43 -10.17 19.95 -25.52
N PRO A 44 -10.94 20.27 -24.46
CA PRO A 44 -12.13 19.50 -24.10
C PRO A 44 -13.06 19.34 -25.30
N GLY A 45 -13.57 18.12 -25.51
CA GLY A 45 -14.40 17.75 -26.66
C GLY A 45 -13.64 17.07 -27.80
N ASP A 46 -12.32 17.23 -27.92
CA ASP A 46 -11.51 16.53 -28.92
C ASP A 46 -11.50 15.02 -28.69
N LEU A 47 -11.25 14.26 -29.75
CA LEU A 47 -11.17 12.81 -29.72
C LEU A 47 -9.73 12.32 -29.68
N ILE A 48 -9.49 11.30 -28.87
CA ILE A 48 -8.24 10.54 -28.80
C ILE A 48 -8.49 9.14 -29.38
N PRO A 49 -7.78 8.78 -30.45
CA PRO A 49 -7.86 7.43 -30.99
C PRO A 49 -7.17 6.44 -30.04
N PRO A 50 -7.73 5.23 -29.84
CA PRO A 50 -7.19 4.22 -28.90
C PRO A 50 -5.71 3.91 -29.10
N GLN A 51 -5.23 3.97 -30.34
CA GLN A 51 -3.84 3.65 -30.71
C GLN A 51 -2.82 4.64 -30.12
N LYS A 52 -3.26 5.83 -29.70
CA LYS A 52 -2.41 6.84 -29.05
C LYS A 52 -2.34 6.69 -27.54
N ILE A 53 -3.13 5.78 -26.98
CA ILE A 53 -3.23 5.58 -25.53
C ILE A 53 -2.25 4.47 -25.14
N GLU A 54 -1.28 4.83 -24.31
CA GLU A 54 -0.29 3.90 -23.74
C GLU A 54 -0.85 3.24 -22.45
N LYS A 55 -1.51 4.01 -21.61
CA LYS A 55 -2.05 3.53 -20.33
C LYS A 55 -3.33 4.27 -19.97
N ILE A 56 -4.24 3.54 -19.30
CA ILE A 56 -5.50 4.06 -18.76
C ILE A 56 -5.46 3.88 -17.25
N TYR A 57 -5.65 4.98 -16.52
CA TYR A 57 -5.83 4.97 -15.07
C TYR A 57 -7.32 5.17 -14.80
N ALA A 58 -8.00 4.11 -14.37
CA ALA A 58 -9.40 4.16 -13.98
C ALA A 58 -9.52 4.42 -12.49
N LEU A 59 -10.60 5.04 -12.08
CA LEU A 59 -10.89 5.36 -10.69
C LEU A 59 -11.95 4.43 -10.13
N PRO A 60 -11.88 4.04 -8.86
CA PRO A 60 -12.97 3.31 -8.20
C PRO A 60 -14.19 4.22 -7.99
N ASP A 61 -15.38 3.65 -8.18
CA ASP A 61 -16.67 4.32 -8.28
C ASP A 61 -17.22 4.99 -7.02
N GLU A 62 -16.73 4.68 -5.81
CA GLU A 62 -17.56 4.93 -4.62
C GLU A 62 -17.43 6.33 -3.98
N GLU A 63 -16.39 7.14 -4.32
CA GLU A 63 -16.26 8.48 -3.73
C GLU A 63 -15.54 9.55 -4.62
N GLY A 64 -15.20 9.27 -5.86
CA GLY A 64 -14.00 9.87 -6.44
C GLY A 64 -14.12 10.84 -7.61
N GLY A 65 -15.16 10.83 -8.43
CA GLY A 65 -15.17 11.65 -9.65
C GLY A 65 -14.98 13.17 -9.43
N GLY A 66 -15.52 13.69 -8.34
CA GLY A 66 -15.34 15.10 -7.98
C GLY A 66 -13.99 15.41 -7.32
N LYS A 67 -13.47 14.50 -6.50
CA LYS A 67 -12.17 14.66 -5.81
C LYS A 67 -11.01 14.66 -6.79
N LEU A 68 -11.04 13.80 -7.81
CA LEU A 68 -9.99 13.78 -8.82
C LEU A 68 -9.96 15.05 -9.65
N GLN A 69 -11.13 15.55 -10.09
CA GLN A 69 -11.19 16.79 -10.85
C GLN A 69 -10.64 17.97 -10.05
N GLN A 70 -10.90 18.00 -8.75
CA GLN A 70 -10.40 19.02 -7.85
C GLN A 70 -8.90 18.88 -7.61
N LEU A 71 -8.42 17.67 -7.33
CA LEU A 71 -7.01 17.33 -7.15
C LEU A 71 -6.16 17.70 -8.37
N LEU A 72 -6.58 17.27 -9.56
CA LEU A 72 -5.85 17.52 -10.80
C LEU A 72 -5.96 18.96 -11.31
N ARG A 73 -6.78 19.82 -10.71
CA ARG A 73 -6.81 21.24 -11.08
C ARG A 73 -5.55 21.98 -10.67
N ASP A 74 -5.03 21.62 -9.51
CA ASP A 74 -4.00 22.38 -8.81
C ASP A 74 -2.63 21.71 -8.84
N ILE A 75 -2.57 20.45 -9.31
CA ILE A 75 -1.32 19.68 -9.38
C ILE A 75 -0.61 19.93 -10.72
N PRO A 76 0.69 20.33 -10.70
CA PRO A 76 1.49 20.50 -11.91
C PRO A 76 1.61 19.18 -12.71
N GLU A 77 1.54 19.27 -14.05
CA GLU A 77 1.70 18.11 -14.94
C GLU A 77 2.96 17.29 -14.63
N GLN A 78 4.05 17.95 -14.26
CA GLN A 78 5.32 17.30 -13.94
C GLN A 78 5.20 16.36 -12.72
N HIS A 79 4.40 16.72 -11.71
CA HIS A 79 4.16 15.86 -10.55
C HIS A 79 3.33 14.63 -10.94
N VAL A 80 2.33 14.80 -11.83
CA VAL A 80 1.54 13.69 -12.39
C VAL A 80 2.43 12.72 -13.17
N ALA A 81 3.33 13.27 -14.00
CA ALA A 81 4.25 12.45 -14.82
C ALA A 81 5.23 11.66 -13.95
N VAL A 82 5.82 12.29 -12.94
CA VAL A 82 6.73 11.64 -11.99
C VAL A 82 6.03 10.54 -11.20
N SER A 83 4.80 10.78 -10.73
CA SER A 83 4.01 9.77 -10.02
C SER A 83 3.72 8.56 -10.89
N ALA A 84 3.37 8.78 -12.17
CA ALA A 84 3.16 7.70 -13.13
C ALA A 84 4.44 6.87 -13.35
N GLU A 85 5.61 7.53 -13.50
CA GLU A 85 6.92 6.88 -13.65
C GLU A 85 7.26 6.03 -12.40
N ILE A 86 7.02 6.55 -11.20
CA ILE A 86 7.24 5.83 -9.94
C ILE A 86 6.37 4.59 -9.86
N ILE A 87 5.08 4.70 -10.19
CA ILE A 87 4.15 3.57 -10.16
C ILE A 87 4.59 2.48 -11.14
N GLU A 88 4.95 2.85 -12.37
CA GLU A 88 5.42 1.90 -13.38
C GLU A 88 6.72 1.21 -12.97
N ALA A 89 7.66 1.97 -12.41
CA ALA A 89 8.92 1.41 -11.90
C ALA A 89 8.68 0.44 -10.73
N SER A 90 7.67 0.74 -9.88
CA SER A 90 7.28 -0.12 -8.76
C SER A 90 6.59 -1.40 -9.25
N GLU A 91 5.63 -1.30 -10.16
CA GLU A 91 4.95 -2.46 -10.76
C GLU A 91 5.94 -3.39 -11.49
N ALA A 92 6.90 -2.81 -12.21
CA ALA A 92 7.93 -3.57 -12.91
C ALA A 92 8.87 -4.31 -11.94
N ALA A 93 9.24 -3.70 -10.82
CA ALA A 93 10.10 -4.31 -9.82
C ALA A 93 9.37 -5.41 -9.02
N LEU A 94 8.11 -5.17 -8.65
CA LEU A 94 7.28 -6.13 -7.92
C LEU A 94 6.75 -7.28 -8.80
N GLY A 95 6.80 -7.14 -10.14
CA GLY A 95 6.26 -8.12 -11.09
C GLY A 95 4.73 -8.27 -11.03
N ARG A 96 4.03 -7.28 -10.47
CA ARG A 96 2.56 -7.27 -10.32
C ARG A 96 2.00 -5.86 -10.44
N SER A 97 0.73 -5.76 -10.83
CA SER A 97 0.02 -4.49 -10.89
C SER A 97 -0.40 -4.03 -9.50
N LEU A 98 -0.33 -2.73 -9.27
CA LEU A 98 -0.81 -2.07 -8.07
C LEU A 98 -2.28 -1.63 -8.25
N SER A 99 -3.00 -1.47 -7.15
CA SER A 99 -4.37 -0.96 -7.16
C SER A 99 -4.43 0.39 -7.87
N LYS A 100 -5.44 0.57 -8.72
CA LYS A 100 -5.61 1.78 -9.54
C LYS A 100 -5.67 3.07 -8.72
N ASN A 101 -6.10 2.97 -7.46
CA ASN A 101 -6.21 4.11 -6.56
C ASN A 101 -4.85 4.74 -6.21
N ILE A 102 -3.74 4.00 -6.35
CA ILE A 102 -2.39 4.51 -6.06
C ILE A 102 -2.05 5.74 -6.90
N PHE A 103 -2.54 5.81 -8.14
CA PHE A 103 -2.25 6.93 -9.01
C PHE A 103 -2.70 8.25 -8.39
N ILE A 104 -3.88 8.29 -7.78
CA ILE A 104 -4.40 9.49 -7.12
C ILE A 104 -3.66 9.75 -5.82
N THR A 105 -3.63 8.74 -4.95
CA THR A 105 -3.12 8.92 -3.59
C THR A 105 -1.63 9.23 -3.57
N LEU A 106 -0.85 8.64 -4.47
CA LEU A 106 0.57 8.92 -4.58
C LEU A 106 0.85 10.27 -5.26
N THR A 107 0.07 10.65 -6.29
CA THR A 107 0.22 11.94 -6.95
C THR A 107 -0.07 13.10 -6.00
N ASP A 108 -1.12 12.98 -5.19
CA ASP A 108 -1.46 13.95 -4.14
C ASP A 108 -0.34 14.04 -3.11
N HIS A 109 0.12 12.88 -2.61
CA HIS A 109 1.21 12.84 -1.63
C HIS A 109 2.49 13.49 -2.16
N ILE A 110 2.95 13.13 -3.37
CA ILE A 110 4.17 13.69 -3.96
C ILE A 110 4.05 15.20 -4.13
N SER A 111 2.90 15.67 -4.65
CA SER A 111 2.67 17.11 -4.83
C SER A 111 2.73 17.85 -3.49
N PHE A 112 2.09 17.31 -2.47
CA PHE A 112 2.08 17.89 -1.13
C PHE A 112 3.46 17.83 -0.45
N ALA A 113 4.22 16.73 -0.63
CA ALA A 113 5.58 16.58 -0.10
C ALA A 113 6.53 17.63 -0.72
N ILE A 114 6.44 17.85 -2.03
CA ILE A 114 7.24 18.87 -2.73
C ILE A 114 6.86 20.28 -2.24
N GLU A 115 5.57 20.56 -2.08
CA GLU A 115 5.10 21.85 -1.54
C GLU A 115 5.64 22.11 -0.13
N ARG A 116 5.57 21.11 0.77
CA ARG A 116 6.15 21.19 2.12
C ARG A 116 7.66 21.45 2.08
N PHE A 117 8.36 20.73 1.20
CA PHE A 117 9.80 20.90 1.02
C PHE A 117 10.17 22.32 0.65
N HIS A 118 9.48 22.92 -0.32
CA HIS A 118 9.71 24.33 -0.72
C HIS A 118 9.35 25.33 0.39
N LYS A 119 8.41 24.98 1.26
CA LYS A 119 8.05 25.78 2.43
C LYS A 119 8.95 25.54 3.65
N ASN A 120 9.98 24.67 3.53
CA ASN A 120 10.84 24.23 4.64
C ASN A 120 10.06 23.63 5.82
N ILE A 121 8.92 23.00 5.56
CA ILE A 121 8.11 22.30 6.57
C ILE A 121 8.62 20.87 6.67
N ARG A 122 9.19 20.51 7.81
CA ARG A 122 9.61 19.13 8.09
C ARG A 122 8.42 18.32 8.60
N TYR A 123 8.25 17.12 8.07
CA TYR A 123 7.24 16.16 8.50
C TYR A 123 7.91 14.80 8.73
N PRO A 124 8.42 14.55 9.97
CA PRO A 124 9.11 13.31 10.28
C PRO A 124 8.13 12.13 10.24
N ASN A 125 8.61 10.99 9.75
CA ASN A 125 7.85 9.75 9.75
C ASN A 125 8.17 8.97 11.04
N SER A 126 7.25 8.99 12.00
CA SER A 126 7.43 8.32 13.29
C SER A 126 7.53 6.80 13.20
N LEU A 127 7.16 6.20 12.07
CA LEU A 127 7.21 4.77 11.80
C LEU A 127 8.30 4.41 10.77
N LEU A 128 9.26 5.32 10.51
CA LEU A 128 10.26 5.12 9.46
C LEU A 128 11.09 3.85 9.70
N TRP A 129 11.45 3.57 10.97
CA TRP A 129 12.20 2.38 11.33
C TRP A 129 11.38 1.11 11.07
N GLU A 130 10.13 1.07 11.49
CA GLU A 130 9.21 -0.04 11.29
C GLU A 130 8.93 -0.28 9.80
N ILE A 131 8.71 0.79 9.04
CA ILE A 131 8.49 0.69 7.60
C ILE A 131 9.71 0.10 6.91
N ARG A 132 10.90 0.56 7.28
CA ARG A 132 12.15 0.07 6.71
C ARG A 132 12.36 -1.42 6.96
N ASN A 133 11.99 -1.90 8.14
CA ASN A 133 12.20 -3.30 8.53
C ASN A 133 11.05 -4.21 8.08
N PHE A 134 9.81 -3.75 8.19
CA PHE A 134 8.65 -4.59 7.87
C PHE A 134 8.30 -4.60 6.39
N TYR A 135 8.67 -3.55 5.65
CA TYR A 135 8.35 -3.33 4.23
C TYR A 135 9.62 -3.01 3.45
N ALA A 136 10.67 -3.83 3.64
CA ALA A 136 12.00 -3.54 3.10
C ALA A 136 12.02 -3.40 1.56
N GLU A 137 11.25 -4.21 0.85
CA GLU A 137 11.13 -4.16 -0.60
C GLU A 137 10.45 -2.85 -1.04
N GLU A 138 9.32 -2.53 -0.44
CA GLU A 138 8.55 -1.33 -0.77
C GLU A 138 9.30 -0.06 -0.31
N PHE A 139 10.07 -0.14 0.78
CA PHE A 139 10.95 0.96 1.20
C PHE A 139 12.08 1.21 0.20
N ALA A 140 12.68 0.15 -0.37
CA ALA A 140 13.66 0.31 -1.44
C ALA A 140 13.05 0.97 -2.68
N LEU A 141 11.79 0.66 -3.00
CA LEU A 141 11.05 1.36 -4.07
C LEU A 141 10.76 2.82 -3.70
N GLY A 142 10.45 3.12 -2.44
CA GLY A 142 10.34 4.48 -1.92
C GLY A 142 11.63 5.28 -2.09
N LYS A 143 12.78 4.68 -1.80
CA LYS A 143 14.11 5.31 -2.05
C LYS A 143 14.33 5.58 -3.54
N ARG A 144 14.03 4.61 -4.40
CA ARG A 144 14.11 4.80 -5.85
C ARG A 144 13.17 5.90 -6.34
N ALA A 145 12.00 6.03 -5.74
CA ALA A 145 11.06 7.12 -6.04
C ALA A 145 11.67 8.49 -5.73
N LEU A 146 12.41 8.65 -4.61
CA LEU A 146 13.13 9.89 -4.31
C LEU A 146 14.18 10.23 -5.38
N ASP A 147 14.90 9.23 -5.88
CA ASP A 147 15.88 9.43 -6.95
C ASP A 147 15.20 9.85 -8.27
N ILE A 148 14.02 9.30 -8.59
CA ILE A 148 13.23 9.71 -9.76
C ILE A 148 12.76 11.17 -9.60
N ILE A 149 12.25 11.55 -8.42
CA ILE A 149 11.81 12.92 -8.13
C ILE A 149 12.98 13.89 -8.28
N ASP A 150 14.13 13.57 -7.70
CA ASP A 150 15.34 14.40 -7.81
C ASP A 150 15.78 14.56 -9.28
N ALA A 151 15.86 13.47 -10.02
CA ALA A 151 16.28 13.48 -11.43
C ALA A 151 15.31 14.26 -12.34
N ARG A 152 14.01 14.22 -12.07
CA ARG A 152 12.99 14.84 -12.93
C ARG A 152 12.64 16.27 -12.54
N LEU A 153 12.66 16.57 -11.24
CA LEU A 153 12.19 17.85 -10.70
C LEU A 153 13.28 18.66 -10.00
N GLY A 154 14.49 18.09 -9.80
CA GLY A 154 15.58 18.75 -9.05
C GLY A 154 15.26 18.95 -7.56
N VAL A 155 14.40 18.11 -7.00
CA VAL A 155 13.95 18.22 -5.61
C VAL A 155 14.41 16.98 -4.83
N ARG A 156 15.39 17.15 -3.94
CA ARG A 156 15.89 16.08 -3.06
C ARG A 156 15.08 16.02 -1.78
N LEU A 157 14.05 15.20 -1.76
CA LEU A 157 13.20 14.97 -0.59
C LEU A 157 13.95 14.14 0.48
N PRO A 158 13.61 14.31 1.80
CA PRO A 158 14.19 13.54 2.88
C PRO A 158 13.76 12.07 2.87
N ASP A 159 14.52 11.21 3.56
CA ASP A 159 14.26 9.76 3.67
C ASP A 159 12.90 9.41 4.30
N ASP A 160 12.37 10.30 5.14
CA ASP A 160 11.00 10.17 5.67
C ASP A 160 9.96 9.99 4.55
N GLU A 161 10.15 10.68 3.42
CA GLU A 161 9.23 10.58 2.29
C GLU A 161 9.34 9.23 1.57
N ALA A 162 10.50 8.57 1.60
CA ALA A 162 10.62 7.20 1.12
C ALA A 162 9.72 6.24 1.91
N GLY A 163 9.63 6.45 3.24
CA GLY A 163 8.73 5.68 4.09
C GLY A 163 7.25 5.93 3.76
N PHE A 164 6.84 7.17 3.56
CA PHE A 164 5.46 7.46 3.16
C PHE A 164 5.12 6.89 1.79
N ILE A 165 6.02 7.01 0.81
CA ILE A 165 5.84 6.41 -0.53
C ILE A 165 5.74 4.89 -0.42
N ALA A 166 6.58 4.25 0.39
CA ALA A 166 6.49 2.81 0.65
C ALA A 166 5.11 2.41 1.17
N LEU A 167 4.53 3.15 2.13
CA LEU A 167 3.19 2.88 2.64
C LEU A 167 2.10 3.06 1.56
N HIS A 168 2.26 3.99 0.61
CA HIS A 168 1.34 4.09 -0.54
C HIS A 168 1.42 2.84 -1.42
N ILE A 169 2.63 2.29 -1.63
CA ILE A 169 2.83 1.06 -2.42
C ILE A 169 2.19 -0.12 -1.69
N VAL A 170 2.51 -0.34 -0.41
CA VAL A 170 1.90 -1.41 0.42
C VAL A 170 0.37 -1.30 0.43
N ASN A 171 -0.15 -0.09 0.59
CA ASN A 171 -1.59 0.16 0.55
C ASN A 171 -2.21 -0.29 -0.78
N ALA A 172 -1.53 -0.01 -1.89
CA ALA A 172 -2.00 -0.41 -3.21
C ALA A 172 -1.90 -1.92 -3.47
N GLU A 173 -0.97 -2.60 -2.81
CA GLU A 173 -0.84 -4.06 -2.86
C GLU A 173 -1.94 -4.76 -2.05
N LEU A 174 -2.24 -4.23 -0.88
CA LEU A 174 -3.22 -4.78 0.05
C LEU A 174 -4.64 -4.28 -0.20
N GLU A 175 -4.83 -3.31 -1.11
CA GLU A 175 -6.11 -2.63 -1.36
C GLU A 175 -6.75 -2.08 -0.06
N SER A 176 -5.94 -1.59 0.86
CA SER A 176 -6.34 -1.05 2.16
C SER A 176 -6.50 0.48 2.12
N GLY A 177 -6.99 1.11 3.19
CA GLY A 177 -6.92 2.57 3.35
C GLY A 177 -5.56 3.01 3.90
N MET A 178 -5.12 4.25 3.64
CA MET A 178 -3.84 4.73 4.17
C MET A 178 -3.82 4.76 5.71
N SER A 179 -4.93 5.09 6.36
CA SER A 179 -5.06 5.00 7.82
C SER A 179 -4.88 3.57 8.33
N ASP A 180 -5.35 2.57 7.57
CA ASP A 180 -5.20 1.17 7.94
C ASP A 180 -3.73 0.76 7.91
N MET A 181 -2.92 1.31 6.98
CA MET A 181 -1.49 0.99 6.89
C MET A 181 -0.70 1.45 8.11
N VAL A 182 -1.01 2.63 8.63
CA VAL A 182 -0.41 3.12 9.88
C VAL A 182 -0.77 2.18 11.04
N HIS A 183 -2.06 1.85 11.19
CA HIS A 183 -2.53 0.94 12.25
C HIS A 183 -1.96 -0.48 12.09
N ILE A 184 -1.83 -1.00 10.86
CA ILE A 184 -1.22 -2.31 10.61
C ILE A 184 0.26 -2.30 11.02
N THR A 185 0.99 -1.24 10.69
CA THR A 185 2.40 -1.11 11.06
C THR A 185 2.57 -1.02 12.58
N GLU A 186 1.74 -0.24 13.25
CA GLU A 186 1.70 -0.16 14.72
C GLU A 186 1.32 -1.51 15.35
N PHE A 187 0.33 -2.22 14.80
CA PHE A 187 -0.06 -3.55 15.24
C PHE A 187 1.10 -4.56 15.14
N ILE A 188 1.87 -4.55 14.06
CA ILE A 188 3.04 -5.42 13.90
C ILE A 188 4.07 -5.07 14.97
N ARG A 189 4.39 -3.79 15.17
CA ARG A 189 5.32 -3.34 16.21
C ARG A 189 4.89 -3.80 17.60
N GLU A 190 3.65 -3.53 18.00
CA GLU A 190 3.12 -3.92 19.32
C GLU A 190 3.13 -5.44 19.50
N THR A 191 2.83 -6.20 18.45
CA THR A 191 2.90 -7.66 18.49
C THR A 191 4.33 -8.15 18.73
N LEU A 192 5.33 -7.59 18.05
CA LEU A 192 6.74 -7.95 18.25
C LEU A 192 7.22 -7.59 19.66
N LEU A 193 6.82 -6.44 20.20
CA LEU A 193 7.13 -6.06 21.59
C LEU A 193 6.58 -7.08 22.59
N VAL A 194 5.35 -7.56 22.39
CA VAL A 194 4.79 -8.60 23.25
C VAL A 194 5.56 -9.90 23.11
N VAL A 195 5.92 -10.30 21.89
CA VAL A 195 6.72 -11.52 21.62
C VAL A 195 8.06 -11.45 22.32
N GLU A 196 8.80 -10.36 22.16
CA GLU A 196 10.10 -10.15 22.79
C GLU A 196 10.00 -10.18 24.32
N GLN A 197 9.04 -9.50 24.90
CA GLN A 197 8.80 -9.51 26.36
C GLN A 197 8.42 -10.89 26.88
N TYR A 198 7.63 -11.65 26.11
CA TYR A 198 7.14 -12.97 26.55
C TYR A 198 8.22 -14.04 26.52
N TYR A 199 9.02 -14.09 25.42
CA TYR A 199 10.07 -15.09 25.28
C TYR A 199 11.43 -14.64 25.87
N GLY A 200 11.59 -13.34 26.15
CA GLY A 200 12.82 -12.78 26.71
C GLY A 200 13.99 -12.71 25.72
N VAL A 201 13.70 -12.87 24.43
CA VAL A 201 14.69 -12.84 23.34
C VAL A 201 14.16 -12.04 22.16
N HIS A 202 15.07 -11.35 21.48
CA HIS A 202 14.73 -10.62 20.24
C HIS A 202 14.70 -11.62 19.08
N PRO A 203 13.61 -11.67 18.28
CA PRO A 203 13.54 -12.56 17.13
C PRO A 203 14.65 -12.24 16.12
N ASP A 204 15.23 -13.29 15.49
CA ASP A 204 16.19 -13.09 14.40
C ASP A 204 15.48 -12.55 13.16
N GLU A 205 15.70 -11.25 12.88
CA GLU A 205 15.11 -10.55 11.74
C GLU A 205 15.57 -11.10 10.38
N GLY A 206 16.72 -11.79 10.33
CA GLY A 206 17.24 -12.44 9.13
C GLY A 206 16.62 -13.81 8.86
N SER A 207 15.87 -14.38 9.80
CA SER A 207 15.31 -15.73 9.64
C SER A 207 14.11 -15.76 8.68
N VAL A 208 13.96 -16.91 8.00
CA VAL A 208 12.82 -17.16 7.11
C VAL A 208 11.51 -17.15 7.87
N ASN A 209 11.50 -17.64 9.12
CA ASN A 209 10.30 -17.70 9.94
C ASN A 209 9.90 -16.31 10.44
N TYR A 210 10.86 -15.43 10.75
CA TYR A 210 10.56 -14.02 11.02
C TYR A 210 9.89 -13.33 9.82
N GLY A 211 10.48 -13.44 8.63
CA GLY A 211 9.91 -12.85 7.41
C GLY A 211 8.49 -13.36 7.12
N ARG A 212 8.24 -14.67 7.33
CA ARG A 212 6.90 -15.26 7.25
C ARG A 212 5.96 -14.71 8.31
N PHE A 213 6.43 -14.58 9.56
CA PHE A 213 5.62 -14.03 10.65
C PHE A 213 5.18 -12.60 10.36
N ILE A 214 6.10 -11.72 9.93
CA ILE A 214 5.76 -10.35 9.50
C ILE A 214 4.72 -10.34 8.38
N THR A 215 4.90 -11.18 7.36
CA THR A 215 3.94 -11.30 6.25
C THR A 215 2.55 -11.69 6.76
N HIS A 216 2.49 -12.66 7.68
CA HIS A 216 1.22 -13.10 8.26
C HIS A 216 0.58 -12.03 9.17
N LEU A 217 1.38 -11.25 9.90
CA LEU A 217 0.87 -10.12 10.68
C LEU A 217 0.29 -9.02 9.79
N LYS A 218 0.91 -8.73 8.63
CA LYS A 218 0.34 -7.80 7.64
C LYS A 218 -1.09 -8.21 7.24
N PHE A 219 -1.28 -9.48 6.86
CA PHE A 219 -2.61 -10.00 6.45
C PHE A 219 -3.59 -10.10 7.63
N LEU A 220 -3.12 -10.46 8.82
CA LEU A 220 -3.96 -10.45 10.02
C LEU A 220 -4.41 -9.03 10.33
N GLY A 221 -3.49 -8.06 10.37
CA GLY A 221 -3.80 -6.65 10.58
C GLY A 221 -4.81 -6.13 9.56
N GLN A 222 -4.61 -6.42 8.26
CA GLN A 222 -5.57 -6.07 7.23
C GLN A 222 -7.00 -6.59 7.51
N ARG A 223 -7.13 -7.85 7.99
CA ARG A 223 -8.43 -8.43 8.30
C ARG A 223 -9.09 -7.76 9.49
N ILE A 224 -8.35 -7.62 10.59
CA ILE A 224 -8.92 -7.09 11.84
C ILE A 224 -9.34 -5.63 11.71
N PHE A 225 -8.55 -4.80 11.04
CA PHE A 225 -8.90 -3.39 10.84
C PHE A 225 -10.04 -3.21 9.83
N ARG A 226 -10.20 -4.12 8.86
CA ARG A 226 -11.36 -4.17 7.96
C ARG A 226 -12.57 -4.89 8.54
N LYS A 227 -12.51 -5.35 9.80
CA LYS A 227 -13.59 -6.13 10.45
C LYS A 227 -14.02 -7.37 9.67
N LYS A 228 -13.07 -7.99 8.93
CA LYS A 228 -13.28 -9.25 8.23
C LYS A 228 -12.74 -10.38 9.11
N THR A 229 -13.62 -11.09 9.81
CA THR A 229 -13.25 -12.23 10.65
C THR A 229 -12.93 -13.46 9.80
N LEU A 230 -12.05 -14.34 10.33
CA LEU A 230 -11.90 -15.69 9.77
C LEU A 230 -13.20 -16.48 9.94
N ALA A 231 -13.45 -17.38 9.00
CA ALA A 231 -14.58 -18.31 9.15
C ALA A 231 -14.37 -19.14 10.42
N SER A 232 -15.42 -19.22 11.25
CA SER A 232 -15.37 -19.97 12.50
C SER A 232 -15.19 -21.47 12.21
N ASP A 233 -14.28 -22.11 12.93
CA ASP A 233 -14.18 -23.56 13.03
C ASP A 233 -15.44 -24.06 13.79
N LYS A 234 -16.42 -24.57 13.04
CA LYS A 234 -17.74 -24.94 13.58
C LYS A 234 -17.67 -25.97 14.69
N ASP A 235 -16.62 -26.79 14.71
CA ASP A 235 -16.47 -27.89 15.66
C ASP A 235 -15.49 -27.57 16.80
N GLY A 236 -14.73 -26.45 16.73
CA GLY A 236 -13.76 -26.04 17.78
C GLY A 236 -12.56 -26.96 17.95
N PHE A 237 -12.54 -28.10 17.25
CA PHE A 237 -11.57 -29.18 17.42
C PHE A 237 -10.12 -28.73 17.20
N TRP A 238 -9.87 -27.99 16.14
CA TRP A 238 -8.52 -27.48 15.84
C TRP A 238 -8.04 -26.48 16.88
N GLY A 239 -8.97 -25.65 17.39
CA GLY A 239 -8.67 -24.70 18.44
C GLY A 239 -8.22 -25.38 19.72
N GLU A 240 -8.94 -26.38 20.21
CA GLU A 240 -8.60 -27.13 21.43
C GLU A 240 -7.28 -27.90 21.27
N MET A 241 -7.05 -28.53 20.14
CA MET A 241 -5.84 -29.27 19.86
C MET A 241 -4.59 -28.35 19.85
N ILE A 242 -4.65 -27.19 19.21
CA ILE A 242 -3.54 -26.23 19.15
C ILE A 242 -3.28 -25.63 20.53
N GLN A 243 -4.32 -25.25 21.28
CA GLN A 243 -4.19 -24.74 22.64
C GLN A 243 -3.52 -25.74 23.58
N SER A 244 -3.86 -27.02 23.50
CA SER A 244 -3.27 -28.05 24.33
C SER A 244 -1.82 -28.37 23.94
N ARG A 245 -1.52 -28.44 22.63
CA ARG A 245 -0.22 -28.84 22.09
C ARG A 245 0.81 -27.72 22.24
N TYR A 246 0.43 -26.47 22.01
CA TYR A 246 1.30 -25.30 21.97
C TYR A 246 0.89 -24.25 23.02
N ARG A 247 0.73 -24.73 24.26
CA ARG A 247 0.17 -23.92 25.36
C ARG A 247 0.91 -22.61 25.61
N GLN A 248 2.26 -22.62 25.56
CA GLN A 248 3.05 -21.41 25.80
C GLN A 248 2.82 -20.39 24.69
N ASP A 249 2.88 -20.82 23.44
CA ASP A 249 2.68 -19.94 22.30
C ASP A 249 1.23 -19.39 22.26
N TYR A 250 0.26 -20.20 22.69
CA TYR A 250 -1.12 -19.74 22.81
C TYR A 250 -1.29 -18.69 23.91
N LEU A 251 -0.60 -18.80 25.04
CA LEU A 251 -0.60 -17.77 26.08
C LEU A 251 0.04 -16.47 25.57
N CYS A 252 1.10 -16.54 24.79
CA CYS A 252 1.66 -15.39 24.11
C CYS A 252 0.63 -14.75 23.16
N ALA A 253 -0.06 -15.54 22.33
CA ALA A 253 -1.11 -15.07 21.45
C ALA A 253 -2.25 -14.36 22.20
N GLN A 254 -2.62 -14.86 23.41
CA GLN A 254 -3.62 -14.19 24.26
C GLN A 254 -3.12 -12.84 24.78
N GLN A 255 -1.83 -12.71 25.12
CA GLN A 255 -1.26 -11.42 25.51
C GLN A 255 -1.28 -10.43 24.36
N ILE A 256 -0.96 -10.90 23.11
CA ILE A 256 -1.11 -10.09 21.91
C ILE A 256 -2.58 -9.64 21.77
N GLY A 257 -3.55 -10.54 21.92
CA GLY A 257 -4.98 -10.21 21.87
C GLY A 257 -5.39 -9.17 22.92
N THR A 258 -4.81 -9.24 24.12
CA THR A 258 -5.02 -8.24 25.18
C THR A 258 -4.47 -6.89 24.79
N ARG A 259 -3.23 -6.84 24.27
CA ARG A 259 -2.60 -5.61 23.79
C ARG A 259 -3.39 -4.97 22.64
N VAL A 260 -3.87 -5.77 21.69
CA VAL A 260 -4.71 -5.32 20.57
C VAL A 260 -6.00 -4.67 21.08
N ARG A 261 -6.63 -5.26 22.11
CA ARG A 261 -7.84 -4.69 22.70
C ARG A 261 -7.57 -3.37 23.39
N GLU A 262 -6.49 -3.29 24.15
CA GLU A 262 -6.12 -2.07 24.87
C GLU A 262 -5.76 -0.92 23.95
N GLN A 263 -5.02 -1.21 22.88
CA GLN A 263 -4.45 -0.20 21.99
C GLN A 263 -5.40 0.24 20.87
N PHE A 264 -6.12 -0.73 20.29
CA PHE A 264 -6.94 -0.50 19.10
C PHE A 264 -8.45 -0.68 19.33
N GLY A 265 -8.87 -1.11 20.54
CA GLY A 265 -10.27 -1.39 20.84
C GLY A 265 -10.85 -2.58 20.08
N LEU A 266 -10.00 -3.44 19.48
CA LEU A 266 -10.38 -4.59 18.67
C LEU A 266 -10.19 -5.89 19.46
N THR A 267 -11.03 -6.89 19.21
CA THR A 267 -10.92 -8.21 19.85
C THR A 267 -10.60 -9.25 18.80
N LEU A 268 -9.52 -10.02 19.03
CA LEU A 268 -9.17 -11.16 18.20
C LEU A 268 -10.10 -12.34 18.47
N SER A 269 -10.51 -13.02 17.42
CA SER A 269 -11.29 -14.26 17.52
C SER A 269 -10.41 -15.43 17.97
N THR A 270 -11.05 -16.55 18.38
CA THR A 270 -10.32 -17.78 18.72
C THR A 270 -9.49 -18.28 17.56
N GLU A 271 -10.01 -18.21 16.34
CA GLU A 271 -9.33 -18.62 15.12
C GLU A 271 -8.09 -17.76 14.82
N GLU A 272 -8.15 -16.45 15.11
CA GLU A 272 -7.01 -15.54 14.98
C GLU A 272 -5.95 -15.80 16.05
N LEU A 273 -6.34 -16.14 17.27
CA LEU A 273 -5.40 -16.56 18.32
C LEU A 273 -4.71 -17.89 17.94
N VAL A 274 -5.46 -18.86 17.42
CA VAL A 274 -4.90 -20.14 16.94
C VAL A 274 -3.93 -19.89 15.77
N PHE A 275 -4.29 -19.03 14.86
CA PHE A 275 -3.44 -18.64 13.75
C PHE A 275 -2.11 -18.03 14.24
N LEU A 276 -2.17 -17.07 15.18
CA LEU A 276 -0.98 -16.49 15.81
C LEU A 276 -0.13 -17.55 16.49
N THR A 277 -0.76 -18.48 17.24
CA THR A 277 -0.08 -19.56 17.97
C THR A 277 0.80 -20.40 17.07
N ILE A 278 0.30 -20.79 15.89
CA ILE A 278 1.06 -21.60 14.94
C ILE A 278 2.30 -20.86 14.44
N HIS A 279 2.18 -19.56 14.20
CA HIS A 279 3.29 -18.74 13.71
C HIS A 279 4.30 -18.43 14.81
N LEU A 280 3.85 -18.17 16.03
CA LEU A 280 4.69 -17.98 17.21
C LEU A 280 5.49 -19.23 17.51
N HIS A 281 4.88 -20.41 17.42
CA HIS A 281 5.58 -21.69 17.62
C HIS A 281 6.73 -21.90 16.63
N ARG A 282 6.54 -21.51 15.36
CA ARG A 282 7.61 -21.59 14.35
C ARG A 282 8.73 -20.61 14.63
N LEU A 283 8.36 -19.41 15.07
CA LEU A 283 9.32 -18.35 15.38
C LEU A 283 10.16 -18.69 16.62
N SER A 284 9.56 -19.29 17.67
CA SER A 284 10.26 -19.65 18.89
C SER A 284 11.21 -20.85 18.70
N ASN A 285 10.91 -21.76 17.78
CA ASN A 285 11.77 -22.93 17.52
C ASN A 285 13.05 -22.59 16.74
N ASP A 286 13.06 -21.53 15.94
CA ASP A 286 14.29 -21.07 15.27
C ASP A 286 15.40 -20.66 16.28
N GLN A 287 15.01 -20.34 17.53
CA GLN A 287 15.92 -19.90 18.58
C GLN A 287 16.50 -21.03 19.43
N THR A 288 16.04 -22.25 19.23
CA THR A 288 16.47 -23.43 20.00
C THR A 288 17.47 -24.33 19.25
N ASP A 289 17.74 -24.05 17.99
CA ASP A 289 18.64 -24.84 17.13
C ASP A 289 20.08 -24.28 17.02
N ASP A 290 20.44 -23.25 17.82
CA ASP A 290 21.79 -22.77 18.08
C ASP A 290 22.21 -23.18 19.51
#